data_82298132da92d6c5b18abd7cbdd3de07
#
_entry.id   82298132da92d6c5b18abd7cbdd3de07
#
_cell.length_a   1.000
_cell.length_b   1.000
_cell.length_c   1.000
_cell.angle_alpha   90.00
_cell.angle_beta   90.00
_cell.angle_gamma   90.00
#
_symmetry.space_group_name_H-M   'P 1'
#
loop_
_entity.id
_entity.type
_entity.pdbx_description
1 polymer ?
#
loop_
_entity_poly.entity_id
_entity_poly.type
_entity_poly.pdbx_seq_one_letter_code
_entity_poly.pdbx_strand_id
1 'polypeptide(L)'
;QTASRRMDDSPDFVLPPQASFCRTQQAPSVDLDQVERLLVKVSRLVQESPVVLNADFDFTGSFGHRYFADSQGTRLKTPWIRFRLLYSLMGKTADGLEISRTNTYDMLDGKDLPSEEQLTADIRQSLTELELLSRAPLADPLTVPTILKNRAMGVFVHEVLGHRMEGHRQKEDSFGRTFTSKIGQQVTAPFISIVDDATLPSVKGIPLRGFYEYDDEGVKVRPVTLVENGVLKEFLM
;
A
#
# COMPACT_ATOMS: atom_id res chain seq x y z
N GLN A 1 21.53 -24.76 -28.29
CA GLN A 1 20.06 -24.92 -28.18
C GLN A 1 19.50 -23.50 -28.02
N THR A 2 19.02 -22.91 -29.10
CA THR A 2 18.25 -21.66 -29.12
C THR A 2 16.90 -21.97 -28.52
N ALA A 3 16.65 -21.46 -27.31
CA ALA A 3 15.31 -21.47 -26.73
C ALA A 3 14.38 -20.72 -27.69
N SER A 4 13.45 -21.44 -28.31
CA SER A 4 12.37 -20.85 -29.08
C SER A 4 11.57 -19.98 -28.09
N ARG A 5 11.70 -18.64 -28.17
CA ARG A 5 10.75 -17.75 -27.54
C ARG A 5 9.38 -18.10 -28.13
N ARG A 6 8.47 -18.63 -27.33
CA ARG A 6 7.05 -18.62 -27.68
C ARG A 6 6.69 -17.16 -27.89
N MET A 7 6.39 -16.77 -29.11
CA MET A 7 5.75 -15.50 -29.38
C MET A 7 4.34 -15.61 -28.82
N ASP A 8 4.06 -14.82 -27.83
CA ASP A 8 2.69 -14.61 -27.32
C ASP A 8 1.98 -13.77 -28.39
N ASP A 9 0.89 -14.28 -28.95
CA ASP A 9 0.07 -13.58 -29.95
C ASP A 9 -0.80 -12.47 -29.35
N SER A 10 -0.70 -12.23 -28.02
CA SER A 10 -1.42 -11.13 -27.38
C SER A 10 -0.79 -9.78 -27.76
N PRO A 11 -1.58 -8.74 -28.04
CA PRO A 11 -1.05 -7.42 -28.31
C PRO A 11 -0.24 -6.90 -27.11
N ASP A 12 1.01 -6.50 -27.36
CA ASP A 12 1.91 -6.01 -26.31
C ASP A 12 1.51 -4.62 -25.81
N PHE A 13 0.76 -3.87 -26.61
CA PHE A 13 0.36 -2.50 -26.29
C PHE A 13 -1.12 -2.27 -26.60
N VAL A 14 -1.81 -1.69 -25.65
CA VAL A 14 -3.10 -1.03 -25.88
C VAL A 14 -2.81 0.43 -26.21
N LEU A 15 -3.31 0.91 -27.34
CA LEU A 15 -3.23 2.34 -27.69
C LEU A 15 -4.42 3.04 -27.01
N PRO A 16 -4.21 3.78 -25.92
CA PRO A 16 -5.30 4.49 -25.27
C PRO A 16 -5.78 5.65 -26.15
N PRO A 17 -7.04 6.09 -25.98
CA PRO A 17 -7.51 7.30 -26.64
C PRO A 17 -6.61 8.49 -26.29
N GLN A 18 -6.29 9.32 -27.31
CA GLN A 18 -5.55 10.55 -27.11
C GLN A 18 -6.19 11.39 -25.99
N ALA A 19 -5.38 11.83 -25.03
CA ALA A 19 -5.81 12.65 -23.92
C ALA A 19 -4.95 13.91 -23.77
N SER A 20 -5.58 15.00 -23.37
CA SER A 20 -4.88 16.22 -22.95
C SER A 20 -5.41 16.58 -21.56
N PHE A 21 -4.54 16.53 -20.55
CA PHE A 21 -4.91 16.81 -19.18
C PHE A 21 -3.77 17.53 -18.45
N CYS A 22 -4.12 18.59 -17.76
CA CYS A 22 -3.16 19.35 -16.97
C CYS A 22 -3.77 19.69 -15.62
N ARG A 23 -3.24 19.09 -14.57
CA ARG A 23 -3.49 19.48 -13.20
C ARG A 23 -2.18 19.92 -12.55
N THR A 24 -2.20 21.06 -11.92
CA THR A 24 -1.08 21.57 -11.12
C THR A 24 -1.52 21.70 -9.68
N GLN A 25 -0.59 21.47 -8.78
CA GLN A 25 -0.80 21.71 -7.36
C GLN A 25 0.42 22.42 -6.80
N GLN A 26 0.22 23.33 -5.87
CA GLN A 26 1.33 23.94 -5.15
C GLN A 26 1.97 22.90 -4.23
N ALA A 27 3.28 23.05 -4.02
CA ALA A 27 3.98 22.24 -3.04
C ALA A 27 3.30 22.42 -1.67
N PRO A 28 2.94 21.32 -0.99
CA PRO A 28 2.39 21.42 0.35
C PRO A 28 3.47 21.98 1.29
N SER A 29 3.03 22.78 2.24
CA SER A 29 3.94 23.31 3.27
C SER A 29 4.08 22.27 4.39
N VAL A 30 5.33 21.92 4.68
CA VAL A 30 5.69 21.10 5.84
C VAL A 30 6.79 21.81 6.60
N ASP A 31 6.54 22.09 7.87
CA ASP A 31 7.56 22.61 8.78
C ASP A 31 8.45 21.45 9.27
N LEU A 32 9.60 21.27 8.63
CA LEU A 32 10.54 20.19 8.96
C LEU A 32 11.11 20.34 10.38
N ASP A 33 11.30 21.57 10.86
CA ASP A 33 11.78 21.79 12.23
C ASP A 33 10.72 21.38 13.27
N GLN A 34 9.45 21.57 12.94
CA GLN A 34 8.35 21.06 13.78
C GLN A 34 8.33 19.53 13.78
N VAL A 35 8.48 18.90 12.62
CA VAL A 35 8.53 17.44 12.50
C VAL A 35 9.71 16.88 13.30
N GLU A 36 10.90 17.45 13.15
CA GLU A 36 12.10 17.01 13.87
C GLU A 36 11.88 17.12 15.39
N ARG A 37 11.43 18.29 15.88
CA ARG A 37 11.12 18.46 17.31
C ARG A 37 10.13 17.44 17.83
N LEU A 38 9.08 17.15 17.05
CA LEU A 38 8.07 16.15 17.39
C LEU A 38 8.70 14.77 17.48
N LEU A 39 9.45 14.33 16.48
CA LEU A 39 10.09 13.00 16.46
C LEU A 39 11.11 12.86 17.59
N VAL A 40 11.95 13.85 17.84
CA VAL A 40 12.90 13.87 18.96
C VAL A 40 12.18 13.75 20.30
N LYS A 41 11.04 14.42 20.45
CA LYS A 41 10.27 14.35 21.68
C LYS A 41 9.66 12.98 21.92
N VAL A 42 8.97 12.44 20.91
CA VAL A 42 8.28 11.15 21.05
C VAL A 42 9.24 9.95 21.07
N SER A 43 10.41 10.06 20.44
CA SER A 43 11.43 8.98 20.48
C SER A 43 11.95 8.70 21.89
N ARG A 44 11.86 9.68 22.80
CA ARG A 44 12.26 9.47 24.22
C ARG A 44 11.37 8.47 24.96
N LEU A 45 10.14 8.26 24.47
CA LEU A 45 9.19 7.30 25.05
C LEU A 45 9.72 5.86 25.00
N VAL A 46 10.63 5.54 24.10
CA VAL A 46 11.22 4.18 24.02
C VAL A 46 11.98 3.79 25.29
N GLN A 47 12.45 4.78 26.03
CA GLN A 47 13.14 4.54 27.32
C GLN A 47 12.17 4.05 28.40
N GLU A 48 10.86 4.15 28.21
CA GLU A 48 9.84 3.63 29.12
C GLU A 48 9.78 2.09 29.09
N SER A 49 10.34 1.43 28.05
CA SER A 49 10.27 -0.03 27.90
C SER A 49 11.66 -0.67 27.93
N PRO A 50 11.90 -1.65 28.82
CA PRO A 50 13.16 -2.38 28.88
C PRO A 50 13.35 -3.39 27.74
N VAL A 51 12.29 -3.65 26.96
CA VAL A 51 12.29 -4.66 25.87
C VAL A 51 12.83 -4.08 24.57
N VAL A 52 12.73 -2.76 24.38
CA VAL A 52 13.17 -2.09 23.15
C VAL A 52 14.69 -2.04 23.11
N LEU A 53 15.26 -2.64 22.06
CA LEU A 53 16.70 -2.63 21.77
C LEU A 53 17.08 -1.58 20.72
N ASN A 54 16.19 -1.34 19.78
CA ASN A 54 16.35 -0.31 18.75
C ASN A 54 15.00 0.31 18.39
N ALA A 55 15.02 1.57 18.00
CA ALA A 55 13.85 2.26 17.52
C ALA A 55 14.23 3.23 16.41
N ASP A 56 13.49 3.17 15.31
CA ASP A 56 13.63 4.08 14.17
C ASP A 56 12.41 4.99 14.08
N PHE A 57 12.66 6.29 13.87
CA PHE A 57 11.65 7.30 13.62
C PHE A 57 12.02 8.04 12.36
N ASP A 58 11.19 7.95 11.35
CA ASP A 58 11.48 8.49 10.03
C ASP A 58 10.33 9.35 9.52
N PHE A 59 10.67 10.44 8.85
CA PHE A 59 9.75 11.24 8.08
C PHE A 59 10.28 11.44 6.68
N THR A 60 9.55 10.93 5.71
CA THR A 60 9.84 11.12 4.29
C THR A 60 8.79 11.97 3.63
N GLY A 61 9.24 12.92 2.81
CA GLY A 61 8.35 13.78 2.04
C GLY A 61 8.85 13.94 0.61
N SER A 62 7.94 13.85 -0.34
CA SER A 62 8.23 14.15 -1.72
C SER A 62 7.02 14.77 -2.43
N PHE A 63 7.32 15.70 -3.32
CA PHE A 63 6.34 16.40 -4.14
C PHE A 63 6.89 16.62 -5.54
N GLY A 64 6.04 16.50 -6.54
CA GLY A 64 6.44 16.75 -7.92
C GLY A 64 5.28 16.81 -8.89
N HIS A 65 5.64 16.97 -10.16
CA HIS A 65 4.72 16.83 -11.28
C HIS A 65 5.27 15.78 -12.22
N ARG A 66 4.41 14.85 -12.61
CA ARG A 66 4.67 13.90 -13.68
C ARG A 66 4.21 14.52 -15.00
N TYR A 67 5.04 14.39 -16.01
CA TYR A 67 4.75 14.76 -17.39
C TYR A 67 4.78 13.49 -18.23
N PHE A 68 3.72 13.26 -18.99
CA PHE A 68 3.64 12.14 -19.92
C PHE A 68 3.30 12.67 -21.32
N ALA A 69 3.98 12.14 -22.32
CA ALA A 69 3.65 12.41 -23.73
C ALA A 69 3.98 11.15 -24.57
N ASP A 70 3.13 10.87 -25.54
CA ASP A 70 3.31 9.76 -26.47
C ASP A 70 3.22 10.20 -27.93
N SER A 71 3.49 9.25 -28.84
CA SER A 71 3.41 9.48 -30.29
C SER A 71 1.98 9.63 -30.83
N GLN A 72 0.97 9.29 -30.03
CA GLN A 72 -0.45 9.48 -30.37
C GLN A 72 -0.92 10.91 -30.09
N GLY A 73 -0.07 11.74 -29.48
CA GLY A 73 -0.38 13.13 -29.14
C GLY A 73 -0.94 13.33 -27.75
N THR A 74 -0.95 12.30 -26.91
CA THR A 74 -1.32 12.43 -25.50
C THR A 74 -0.34 13.36 -24.78
N ARG A 75 -0.86 14.24 -23.93
CA ARG A 75 -0.06 15.15 -23.11
C ARG A 75 -0.71 15.29 -21.73
N LEU A 76 -0.05 14.77 -20.72
CA LEU A 76 -0.55 14.80 -19.35
C LEU A 76 0.44 15.51 -18.44
N LYS A 77 -0.10 16.27 -17.49
CA LYS A 77 0.63 16.81 -16.35
C LYS A 77 -0.20 16.57 -15.10
N THR A 78 0.33 15.78 -14.18
CA THR A 78 -0.34 15.43 -12.91
C THR A 78 0.58 15.68 -11.73
N PRO A 79 0.10 16.28 -10.63
CA PRO A 79 0.89 16.39 -9.41
C PRO A 79 0.91 15.05 -8.68
N TRP A 80 1.96 14.84 -7.91
CA TRP A 80 2.02 13.76 -6.94
C TRP A 80 2.61 14.26 -5.64
N ILE A 81 2.07 13.77 -4.52
CA ILE A 81 2.46 14.13 -3.17
C ILE A 81 2.54 12.87 -2.35
N ARG A 82 3.60 12.72 -1.58
CA ARG A 82 3.78 11.62 -0.65
C ARG A 82 4.51 12.12 0.59
N PHE A 83 3.83 12.09 1.73
CA PHE A 83 4.44 12.23 3.04
C PHE A 83 4.16 10.97 3.84
N ARG A 84 5.16 10.54 4.58
CA ARG A 84 5.05 9.40 5.48
C ARG A 84 5.85 9.66 6.73
N LEU A 85 5.20 9.52 7.87
CA LEU A 85 5.86 9.35 9.15
C LEU A 85 5.80 7.87 9.50
N LEU A 86 6.93 7.31 9.92
CA LEU A 86 7.06 5.92 10.33
C LEU A 86 7.78 5.88 11.66
N TYR A 87 7.34 4.98 12.55
CA TYR A 87 8.19 4.51 13.62
C TYR A 87 8.22 2.98 13.65
N SER A 88 9.37 2.43 14.03
CA SER A 88 9.55 0.99 14.22
C SER A 88 10.26 0.77 15.56
N LEU A 89 9.69 -0.08 16.39
CA LEU A 89 10.25 -0.51 17.67
C LEU A 89 10.68 -1.95 17.53
N MET A 90 11.93 -2.26 17.86
CA MET A 90 12.49 -3.60 17.77
C MET A 90 12.99 -4.06 19.13
N GLY A 91 12.71 -5.30 19.47
CA GLY A 91 13.11 -5.94 20.70
C GLY A 91 13.43 -7.42 20.50
N LYS A 92 13.69 -8.12 21.60
CA LYS A 92 13.91 -9.57 21.60
C LYS A 92 13.17 -10.22 22.74
N THR A 93 12.74 -11.46 22.52
CA THR A 93 12.27 -12.36 23.57
C THR A 93 13.45 -12.89 24.40
N ALA A 94 13.18 -13.54 25.52
CA ALA A 94 14.22 -14.11 26.36
C ALA A 94 15.05 -15.20 25.68
N ASP A 95 14.48 -15.90 24.71
CA ASP A 95 15.14 -16.92 23.88
C ASP A 95 15.81 -16.36 22.62
N GLY A 96 15.77 -15.01 22.44
CA GLY A 96 16.50 -14.32 21.38
C GLY A 96 15.71 -14.11 20.08
N LEU A 97 14.42 -14.46 20.02
CA LEU A 97 13.58 -14.19 18.85
C LEU A 97 13.39 -12.67 18.70
N GLU A 98 13.63 -12.16 17.50
CA GLU A 98 13.39 -10.74 17.18
C GLU A 98 11.88 -10.47 17.04
N ILE A 99 11.45 -9.41 17.68
CA ILE A 99 10.06 -8.95 17.66
C ILE A 99 10.03 -7.47 17.32
N SER A 100 8.98 -7.03 16.63
CA SER A 100 8.85 -5.62 16.26
C SER A 100 7.40 -5.12 16.26
N ARG A 101 7.28 -3.80 16.41
CA ARG A 101 6.05 -3.04 16.18
C ARG A 101 6.36 -1.86 15.29
N THR A 102 5.67 -1.77 14.16
CA THR A 102 5.82 -0.69 13.20
C THR A 102 4.47 -0.01 12.96
N ASN A 103 4.47 1.30 12.93
CA ASN A 103 3.31 2.09 12.54
C ASN A 103 3.69 3.13 11.49
N THR A 104 2.73 3.46 10.61
CA THR A 104 2.91 4.43 9.53
C THR A 104 1.72 5.36 9.44
N TYR A 105 2.00 6.63 9.16
CA TYR A 105 1.01 7.66 8.87
C TYR A 105 1.31 8.21 7.48
N ASP A 106 0.40 7.97 6.54
CA ASP A 106 0.48 8.50 5.19
C ASP A 106 -0.34 9.79 5.09
N MET A 107 0.25 10.81 4.48
CA MET A 107 -0.31 12.16 4.44
C MET A 107 -0.17 12.75 3.03
N LEU A 108 -1.06 13.65 2.69
CA LEU A 108 -1.00 14.46 1.46
C LEU A 108 -0.69 15.93 1.73
N ASP A 109 -0.71 16.36 2.99
CA ASP A 109 -0.46 17.74 3.40
C ASP A 109 0.22 17.73 4.78
N GLY A 110 1.01 18.77 5.09
CA GLY A 110 1.65 18.92 6.41
C GLY A 110 0.67 19.08 7.56
N LYS A 111 -0.54 19.61 7.30
CA LYS A 111 -1.61 19.71 8.29
C LYS A 111 -2.16 18.35 8.75
N ASP A 112 -1.94 17.29 7.96
CA ASP A 112 -2.37 15.93 8.27
C ASP A 112 -1.37 15.21 9.19
N LEU A 113 -0.31 15.91 9.63
CA LEU A 113 0.66 15.38 10.59
C LEU A 113 -0.06 14.99 11.88
N PRO A 114 0.13 13.75 12.38
CA PRO A 114 -0.49 13.34 13.63
C PRO A 114 -0.04 14.25 14.78
N SER A 115 -0.96 14.53 15.70
CA SER A 115 -0.64 15.33 16.87
C SER A 115 0.34 14.60 17.80
N GLU A 116 1.01 15.36 18.65
CA GLU A 116 1.89 14.79 19.68
C GLU A 116 1.14 13.80 20.58
N GLU A 117 -0.09 14.14 21.00
CA GLU A 117 -0.93 13.27 21.82
C GLU A 117 -1.25 11.96 21.12
N GLN A 118 -1.59 12.03 19.82
CA GLN A 118 -1.87 10.84 19.00
C GLN A 118 -0.63 9.94 18.90
N LEU A 119 0.53 10.51 18.52
CA LEU A 119 1.77 9.75 18.42
C LEU A 119 2.19 9.15 19.77
N THR A 120 2.08 9.91 20.85
CA THR A 120 2.40 9.43 22.19
C THR A 120 1.52 8.25 22.59
N ALA A 121 0.22 8.34 22.33
CA ALA A 121 -0.72 7.24 22.63
C ALA A 121 -0.40 5.99 21.81
N ASP A 122 -0.17 6.15 20.51
CA ASP A 122 0.11 5.02 19.62
C ASP A 122 1.47 4.36 19.91
N ILE A 123 2.50 5.14 20.26
CA ILE A 123 3.81 4.61 20.66
C ILE A 123 3.69 3.85 21.97
N ARG A 124 3.00 4.39 23.00
CA ARG A 124 2.81 3.68 24.27
C ARG A 124 2.01 2.39 24.10
N GLN A 125 1.00 2.41 23.25
CA GLN A 125 0.30 1.18 22.89
C GLN A 125 1.25 0.16 22.26
N SER A 126 2.08 0.60 21.31
CA SER A 126 3.06 -0.27 20.63
C SER A 126 4.12 -0.81 21.59
N LEU A 127 4.59 -0.01 22.56
CA LEU A 127 5.50 -0.46 23.63
C LEU A 127 4.84 -1.54 24.51
N THR A 128 3.59 -1.32 24.93
CA THR A 128 2.82 -2.31 25.69
C THR A 128 2.64 -3.61 24.91
N GLU A 129 2.29 -3.51 23.63
CA GLU A 129 2.13 -4.68 22.76
C GLU A 129 3.46 -5.43 22.58
N LEU A 130 4.59 -4.70 22.43
CA LEU A 130 5.91 -5.30 22.30
C LEU A 130 6.32 -6.04 23.58
N GLU A 131 6.03 -5.49 24.76
CA GLU A 131 6.26 -6.14 26.04
C GLU A 131 5.40 -7.40 26.23
N LEU A 132 4.14 -7.36 25.84
CA LEU A 132 3.27 -8.53 25.85
C LEU A 132 3.80 -9.60 24.88
N LEU A 133 4.23 -9.19 23.68
CA LEU A 133 4.77 -10.08 22.67
C LEU A 133 6.08 -10.74 23.15
N SER A 134 6.94 -10.01 23.89
CA SER A 134 8.20 -10.55 24.42
C SER A 134 8.02 -11.69 25.43
N ARG A 135 6.85 -11.80 26.02
CA ARG A 135 6.49 -12.82 27.03
C ARG A 135 5.49 -13.84 26.48
N ALA A 136 4.98 -13.63 25.26
CA ALA A 136 4.01 -14.52 24.66
C ALA A 136 4.63 -15.91 24.41
N PRO A 137 3.93 -17.00 24.68
CA PRO A 137 4.40 -18.33 24.33
C PRO A 137 4.40 -18.47 22.81
N LEU A 138 5.31 -19.28 22.30
CA LEU A 138 5.33 -19.67 20.89
C LEU A 138 4.03 -20.45 20.58
N ALA A 139 3.31 -19.99 19.56
CA ALA A 139 2.07 -20.63 19.16
C ALA A 139 2.37 -21.86 18.26
N ASP A 140 1.69 -22.96 18.52
CA ASP A 140 1.70 -24.10 17.61
C ASP A 140 0.95 -23.76 16.31
N PRO A 141 1.31 -24.41 15.17
CA PRO A 141 0.51 -24.30 13.96
C PRO A 141 -0.94 -24.71 14.21
N LEU A 142 -1.87 -23.83 13.81
CA LEU A 142 -3.29 -24.06 14.05
C LEU A 142 -4.12 -23.63 12.83
N THR A 143 -5.29 -24.29 12.67
CA THR A 143 -6.28 -23.92 11.67
C THR A 143 -7.58 -23.58 12.39
N VAL A 144 -7.91 -22.30 12.41
CA VAL A 144 -9.07 -21.77 13.13
C VAL A 144 -9.76 -20.65 12.35
N PRO A 145 -11.04 -20.40 12.59
CA PRO A 145 -11.72 -19.20 12.12
C PRO A 145 -10.97 -17.95 12.59
N THR A 146 -10.69 -17.02 11.65
CA THR A 146 -9.85 -15.86 11.93
C THR A 146 -10.56 -14.58 11.53
N ILE A 147 -10.51 -13.55 12.38
CA ILE A 147 -10.97 -12.20 12.09
C ILE A 147 -9.75 -11.33 11.81
N LEU A 148 -9.61 -10.89 10.55
CA LEU A 148 -8.58 -9.92 10.15
C LEU A 148 -9.14 -8.51 10.25
N LYS A 149 -8.45 -7.63 11.01
CA LYS A 149 -8.87 -6.24 11.21
C LYS A 149 -7.96 -5.27 10.43
N ASN A 150 -8.56 -4.19 9.95
CA ASN A 150 -7.86 -3.02 9.40
C ASN A 150 -6.72 -3.39 8.43
N ARG A 151 -5.48 -3.04 8.76
CA ARG A 151 -4.30 -3.27 7.92
C ARG A 151 -4.06 -4.75 7.62
N ALA A 152 -4.27 -5.63 8.59
CA ALA A 152 -4.09 -7.07 8.38
C ALA A 152 -5.01 -7.58 7.26
N MET A 153 -6.27 -7.15 7.23
CA MET A 153 -7.18 -7.48 6.13
C MET A 153 -6.75 -6.82 4.82
N GLY A 154 -6.30 -5.56 4.85
CA GLY A 154 -5.80 -4.86 3.68
C GLY A 154 -4.60 -5.57 3.04
N VAL A 155 -3.60 -5.93 3.83
CA VAL A 155 -2.43 -6.69 3.37
C VAL A 155 -2.84 -8.08 2.87
N PHE A 156 -3.72 -8.77 3.57
CA PHE A 156 -4.20 -10.08 3.14
C PHE A 156 -4.85 -10.04 1.75
N VAL A 157 -5.74 -9.08 1.50
CA VAL A 157 -6.37 -8.91 0.17
C VAL A 157 -5.34 -8.53 -0.89
N HIS A 158 -4.39 -7.64 -0.55
CA HIS A 158 -3.30 -7.23 -1.45
C HIS A 158 -2.45 -8.43 -1.90
N GLU A 159 -1.99 -9.26 -0.95
CA GLU A 159 -1.10 -10.39 -1.25
C GLU A 159 -1.83 -11.58 -1.88
N VAL A 160 -3.02 -11.92 -1.38
CA VAL A 160 -3.75 -13.12 -1.82
C VAL A 160 -4.45 -12.91 -3.16
N LEU A 161 -4.97 -11.71 -3.40
CA LEU A 161 -5.77 -11.40 -4.59
C LEU A 161 -5.11 -10.33 -5.47
N GLY A 162 -4.70 -9.20 -4.91
CA GLY A 162 -4.21 -8.04 -5.64
C GLY A 162 -3.10 -8.41 -6.63
N HIS A 163 -1.98 -8.87 -6.14
CA HIS A 163 -0.84 -9.26 -6.99
C HIS A 163 -1.18 -10.36 -8.01
N ARG A 164 -2.12 -11.23 -7.70
CA ARG A 164 -2.51 -12.32 -8.61
C ARG A 164 -3.51 -11.90 -9.67
N MET A 165 -4.07 -10.70 -9.53
CA MET A 165 -4.99 -10.08 -10.49
C MET A 165 -4.33 -9.01 -11.36
N GLU A 166 -3.02 -8.79 -11.24
CA GLU A 166 -2.25 -7.94 -12.13
C GLU A 166 -2.17 -8.57 -13.53
N GLY A 167 -2.59 -7.83 -14.56
CA GLY A 167 -2.71 -8.35 -15.92
C GLY A 167 -1.39 -8.77 -16.55
N HIS A 168 -0.30 -8.01 -16.31
CA HIS A 168 1.02 -8.34 -16.82
C HIS A 168 1.51 -9.72 -16.33
N ARG A 169 1.18 -10.11 -15.09
CA ARG A 169 1.54 -11.43 -14.55
C ARG A 169 0.83 -12.59 -15.23
N GLN A 170 -0.27 -12.33 -15.94
CA GLN A 170 -0.98 -13.37 -16.67
C GLN A 170 -0.24 -13.82 -17.94
N LYS A 171 0.72 -13.00 -18.43
CA LYS A 171 1.54 -13.27 -19.60
C LYS A 171 2.86 -13.96 -19.28
N GLU A 172 3.37 -13.83 -18.06
CA GLU A 172 4.66 -14.39 -17.66
C GLU A 172 4.53 -15.86 -17.24
N ASP A 173 5.56 -16.68 -17.51
CA ASP A 173 5.65 -18.06 -17.03
C ASP A 173 6.05 -18.16 -15.54
N SER A 174 5.94 -17.05 -14.80
CA SER A 174 6.36 -16.89 -13.42
C SER A 174 5.22 -16.95 -12.40
N PHE A 175 5.57 -16.77 -11.13
CA PHE A 175 4.63 -16.74 -10.02
C PHE A 175 3.51 -15.70 -10.24
N GLY A 176 2.27 -16.11 -10.10
CA GLY A 176 1.11 -15.20 -10.17
C GLY A 176 0.00 -15.63 -11.13
N ARG A 177 0.19 -16.66 -11.95
CA ARG A 177 -0.80 -17.17 -12.91
C ARG A 177 -1.96 -17.96 -12.30
N THR A 178 -2.20 -17.81 -11.00
CA THR A 178 -3.26 -18.59 -10.28
C THR A 178 -4.63 -18.45 -10.93
N PHE A 179 -4.91 -17.29 -11.51
CA PHE A 179 -6.24 -16.96 -12.04
C PHE A 179 -6.30 -16.83 -13.58
N THR A 180 -5.22 -17.09 -14.31
CA THR A 180 -5.11 -16.85 -15.77
C THR A 180 -6.27 -17.46 -16.58
N SER A 181 -6.73 -18.63 -16.25
CA SER A 181 -7.84 -19.32 -16.96
C SER A 181 -9.17 -19.27 -16.20
N LYS A 182 -9.32 -18.37 -15.23
CA LYS A 182 -10.46 -18.37 -14.31
C LYS A 182 -11.45 -17.23 -14.51
N ILE A 183 -11.29 -16.43 -15.56
CA ILE A 183 -12.31 -15.42 -15.90
C ILE A 183 -13.66 -16.13 -16.09
N GLY A 184 -14.70 -15.59 -15.46
CA GLY A 184 -16.04 -16.17 -15.44
C GLY A 184 -16.23 -17.33 -14.45
N GLN A 185 -15.19 -17.74 -13.73
CA GLN A 185 -15.27 -18.81 -12.72
C GLN A 185 -15.31 -18.22 -11.31
N GLN A 186 -15.85 -18.99 -10.39
CA GLN A 186 -15.85 -18.64 -8.97
C GLN A 186 -14.44 -18.82 -8.37
N VAL A 187 -13.91 -17.75 -7.78
CA VAL A 187 -12.57 -17.71 -7.16
C VAL A 187 -12.59 -17.34 -5.68
N THR A 188 -13.71 -16.80 -5.19
CA THR A 188 -13.95 -16.53 -3.77
C THR A 188 -15.37 -16.92 -3.37
N ALA A 189 -15.73 -16.70 -2.09
CA ALA A 189 -17.10 -16.94 -1.63
C ALA A 189 -18.10 -16.01 -2.36
N PRO A 190 -19.34 -16.47 -2.64
CA PRO A 190 -20.32 -15.71 -3.42
C PRO A 190 -20.73 -14.34 -2.82
N PHE A 191 -20.51 -14.14 -1.55
CA PHE A 191 -20.80 -12.85 -0.88
C PHE A 191 -19.66 -11.83 -0.99
N ILE A 192 -18.54 -12.17 -1.66
CA ILE A 192 -17.38 -11.30 -1.84
C ILE A 192 -17.41 -10.68 -3.24
N SER A 193 -17.36 -9.35 -3.27
CA SER A 193 -17.07 -8.58 -4.48
C SER A 193 -15.86 -7.68 -4.23
N ILE A 194 -15.00 -7.53 -5.25
CA ILE A 194 -13.75 -6.76 -5.16
C ILE A 194 -13.68 -5.80 -6.32
N VAL A 195 -13.53 -4.52 -5.99
CA VAL A 195 -13.37 -3.44 -6.96
C VAL A 195 -12.06 -2.73 -6.67
N ASP A 196 -11.22 -2.55 -7.68
CA ASP A 196 -10.12 -1.60 -7.65
C ASP A 196 -10.63 -0.25 -8.16
N ASP A 197 -10.53 0.79 -7.35
CA ASP A 197 -11.05 2.11 -7.69
C ASP A 197 -10.06 3.23 -7.36
N ALA A 198 -9.20 3.51 -8.32
CA ALA A 198 -8.24 4.62 -8.22
C ALA A 198 -8.89 6.01 -8.42
N THR A 199 -10.19 6.09 -8.69
CA THR A 199 -10.91 7.38 -8.81
C THR A 199 -11.29 7.98 -7.45
N LEU A 200 -11.19 7.22 -6.38
CA LEU A 200 -11.56 7.64 -5.03
C LEU A 200 -10.43 8.44 -4.37
N PRO A 201 -10.58 9.76 -4.12
CA PRO A 201 -9.55 10.56 -3.46
C PRO A 201 -9.47 10.30 -1.95
N SER A 202 -10.55 9.82 -1.35
CA SER A 202 -10.61 9.53 0.10
C SER A 202 -11.70 8.52 0.41
N VAL A 203 -11.54 7.83 1.54
CA VAL A 203 -12.58 6.98 2.14
C VAL A 203 -12.78 7.39 3.60
N LYS A 204 -14.01 7.71 3.97
CA LYS A 204 -14.37 8.19 5.32
C LYS A 204 -13.50 9.36 5.79
N GLY A 205 -13.17 10.27 4.89
CA GLY A 205 -12.33 11.43 5.18
C GLY A 205 -10.82 11.15 5.23
N ILE A 206 -10.40 9.91 5.07
CA ILE A 206 -8.97 9.54 5.02
C ILE A 206 -8.50 9.59 3.57
N PRO A 207 -7.51 10.43 3.22
CA PRO A 207 -6.96 10.50 1.88
C PRO A 207 -6.38 9.16 1.43
N LEU A 208 -6.61 8.81 0.17
CA LEU A 208 -6.09 7.58 -0.41
C LEU A 208 -4.87 7.88 -1.29
N ARG A 209 -3.76 7.20 -1.04
CA ARG A 209 -2.55 7.28 -1.86
C ARG A 209 -2.69 6.57 -3.23
N GLY A 210 -3.69 5.72 -3.37
CA GLY A 210 -4.01 5.04 -4.61
C GLY A 210 -4.84 5.87 -5.59
N PHE A 211 -5.17 7.12 -5.24
CA PHE A 211 -5.89 8.03 -6.14
C PHE A 211 -4.96 8.58 -7.22
N TYR A 212 -5.36 8.48 -8.48
CA TYR A 212 -4.75 9.16 -9.63
C TYR A 212 -5.77 9.32 -10.76
N GLU A 213 -5.50 10.14 -11.77
CA GLU A 213 -6.41 10.37 -12.90
C GLU A 213 -6.01 9.60 -14.16
N TYR A 214 -4.72 9.39 -14.34
CA TYR A 214 -4.13 8.67 -15.47
C TYR A 214 -3.00 7.79 -14.96
N ASP A 215 -2.91 6.60 -15.46
CA ASP A 215 -1.85 5.64 -15.13
C ASP A 215 -0.52 5.97 -15.82
N ASP A 216 0.45 5.09 -15.72
CA ASP A 216 1.78 5.27 -16.28
C ASP A 216 1.83 5.05 -17.79
N GLU A 217 0.77 4.50 -18.38
CA GLU A 217 0.59 4.30 -19.83
C GLU A 217 -0.27 5.40 -20.47
N GLY A 218 -0.74 6.37 -19.68
CA GLY A 218 -1.57 7.47 -20.14
C GLY A 218 -3.05 7.12 -20.29
N VAL A 219 -3.49 5.99 -19.73
CA VAL A 219 -4.90 5.58 -19.72
C VAL A 219 -5.63 6.27 -18.58
N LYS A 220 -6.81 6.82 -18.88
CA LYS A 220 -7.65 7.41 -17.84
C LYS A 220 -8.20 6.32 -16.92
N VAL A 221 -8.06 6.52 -15.62
CA VAL A 221 -8.54 5.55 -14.63
C VAL A 221 -10.06 5.40 -14.63
N ARG A 222 -10.49 4.21 -14.30
CA ARG A 222 -11.89 3.82 -14.06
C ARG A 222 -11.94 2.83 -12.90
N PRO A 223 -13.09 2.68 -12.24
CA PRO A 223 -13.30 1.53 -11.36
C PRO A 223 -13.19 0.21 -12.15
N VAL A 224 -12.50 -0.77 -11.62
CA VAL A 224 -12.31 -2.10 -12.21
C VAL A 224 -12.93 -3.14 -11.29
N THR A 225 -13.98 -3.81 -11.73
CA THR A 225 -14.60 -4.90 -10.96
C THR A 225 -13.85 -6.18 -11.20
N LEU A 226 -12.93 -6.50 -10.31
CA LEU A 226 -12.11 -7.72 -10.39
C LEU A 226 -12.94 -8.97 -10.10
N VAL A 227 -13.72 -8.92 -9.03
CA VAL A 227 -14.59 -10.02 -8.61
C VAL A 227 -15.99 -9.49 -8.32
N GLU A 228 -17.00 -10.16 -8.83
CA GLU A 228 -18.40 -9.87 -8.54
C GLU A 228 -19.11 -11.15 -8.07
N ASN A 229 -19.67 -11.10 -6.86
CA ASN A 229 -20.36 -12.23 -6.24
C ASN A 229 -19.53 -13.55 -6.27
N GLY A 230 -18.23 -13.41 -5.98
CA GLY A 230 -17.27 -14.53 -5.99
C GLY A 230 -16.68 -14.89 -7.35
N VAL A 231 -17.21 -14.33 -8.45
CA VAL A 231 -16.80 -14.67 -9.83
C VAL A 231 -15.80 -13.66 -10.35
N LEU A 232 -14.65 -14.13 -10.86
CA LEU A 232 -13.63 -13.31 -11.50
C LEU A 232 -14.16 -12.70 -12.81
N LYS A 233 -14.05 -11.39 -12.96
CA LYS A 233 -14.54 -10.63 -14.12
C LYS A 233 -13.43 -10.18 -15.06
N GLU A 234 -12.43 -9.51 -14.51
CA GLU A 234 -11.31 -8.97 -15.30
C GLU A 234 -10.03 -8.89 -14.44
N PHE A 235 -8.92 -8.61 -15.08
CA PHE A 235 -7.63 -8.33 -14.45
C PHE A 235 -7.35 -6.82 -14.46
N LEU A 236 -6.42 -6.39 -13.59
CA LEU A 236 -5.83 -5.05 -13.64
C LEU A 236 -4.91 -4.96 -14.86
N MET A 237 -5.24 -4.10 -15.79
CA MET A 237 -4.46 -3.86 -17.02
C MET A 237 -4.30 -2.38 -17.27
#